data_8cc657fa8638f959668ea3d31d6d422a
#
_entry.id   8cc657fa8638f959668ea3d31d6d422a
#
_cell.length_a   1.000
_cell.length_b   1.000
_cell.length_c   1.000
_cell.angle_alpha   90.00
_cell.angle_beta   90.00
_cell.angle_gamma   90.00
#
_symmetry.space_group_name_H-M   'P 1'
#
loop_
_entity.id
_entity.type
_entity.pdbx_description
1 polymer ?
#
loop_
_entity_poly.entity_id
_entity_poly.type
_entity_poly.pdbx_seq_one_letter_code
_entity_poly.pdbx_strand_id
1 'polypeptide(L)'
;MKLKQGRKILRYRERLDQPLGFNPFVFSRSFLLWALLGLLGGVIAGLYWIVLEFLTHQIAFFQGWLVIPVMALGGLLAGLIIHFIGDPGEIHLMVNNIRFNKGKLDPKNNPSMILSSLLCVASGGSLGPEAPLVQITGSTGTWLGKLFRLKGEDLRSLSIAGMASGFTALFGAPLGGSLFSLEILHYKYAVEYYRAIIPAFVASCFSYLVFALIIHLGLGPVWDLSAYAYSGIFEFAYAVLFAGIGAILGWAFIGCTKIFKVAFERKPLPIYLKTLIGGLLLGSIAYYFPITRYFGHHEINTLLSSPYSLAFLGGILVFKIIAISITVTSGWRGGFIIPLFFVGATAGLILHELFPSINLSLAVVSCMAAINACVTRTPMSTTILLATLTGFGHFIPILFASLTGYFLAPKTPFIGSQMKKQ
;
A
#
# COMPACT_ATOMS: atom_id res chain seq x y z
N MET A 1 43.54 29.09 -22.36
CA MET A 1 42.59 28.72 -21.29
C MET A 1 41.54 29.80 -20.96
N LYS A 2 41.84 31.09 -21.06
CA LYS A 2 40.90 32.21 -20.77
C LYS A 2 39.70 32.37 -21.73
N LEU A 3 39.84 32.01 -23.02
CA LEU A 3 38.81 32.13 -24.06
C LEU A 3 37.64 31.10 -23.90
N LYS A 4 37.87 29.91 -23.28
CA LYS A 4 36.83 28.91 -23.03
C LYS A 4 35.97 29.24 -21.79
N GLN A 5 36.51 29.96 -20.81
CA GLN A 5 35.75 30.43 -19.67
C GLN A 5 34.79 31.57 -20.03
N GLY A 6 35.21 32.51 -20.87
CA GLY A 6 34.35 33.61 -21.31
C GLY A 6 33.11 33.13 -22.08
N ARG A 7 33.23 32.09 -22.94
CA ARG A 7 32.09 31.51 -23.68
C ARG A 7 31.09 30.74 -22.74
N LYS A 8 31.57 30.17 -21.64
CA LYS A 8 30.68 29.54 -20.67
C LYS A 8 29.85 30.58 -19.87
N ILE A 9 30.47 31.70 -19.51
CA ILE A 9 29.82 32.78 -18.77
C ILE A 9 28.79 33.49 -19.67
N LEU A 10 29.11 33.73 -20.95
CA LEU A 10 28.17 34.29 -21.92
C LEU A 10 26.95 33.40 -22.14
N ARG A 11 27.12 32.08 -22.29
CA ARG A 11 26.00 31.12 -22.38
C ARG A 11 25.15 31.04 -21.11
N TYR A 12 25.73 31.30 -19.94
CA TYR A 12 24.99 31.35 -18.70
C TYR A 12 24.14 32.65 -18.61
N ARG A 13 24.69 33.76 -19.09
CA ARG A 13 24.00 35.06 -19.12
C ARG A 13 22.84 35.06 -20.14
N GLU A 14 23.01 34.50 -21.32
CA GLU A 14 21.95 34.33 -22.32
C GLU A 14 20.78 33.44 -21.83
N ARG A 15 21.03 32.55 -20.89
CA ARG A 15 19.95 31.75 -20.25
C ARG A 15 19.19 32.51 -19.15
N LEU A 16 19.80 33.51 -18.56
CA LEU A 16 19.17 34.33 -17.51
C LEU A 16 18.34 35.50 -18.11
N ASP A 17 18.61 35.87 -19.36
CA ASP A 17 17.91 36.94 -20.09
C ASP A 17 16.70 36.42 -20.89
N GLN A 18 16.34 35.12 -20.77
CA GLN A 18 15.10 34.66 -21.37
C GLN A 18 13.92 35.27 -20.60
N PRO A 19 12.95 35.90 -21.28
CA PRO A 19 11.76 36.42 -20.59
C PRO A 19 11.10 35.30 -19.80
N LEU A 20 10.69 35.60 -18.57
CA LEU A 20 9.89 34.73 -17.71
C LEU A 20 8.55 34.43 -18.43
N GLY A 21 8.62 33.60 -19.45
CA GLY A 21 7.48 33.05 -20.13
C GLY A 21 6.86 31.92 -19.27
N PHE A 22 5.59 31.70 -19.41
CA PHE A 22 4.91 30.52 -18.86
C PHE A 22 5.71 29.26 -19.23
N ASN A 23 6.04 28.45 -18.26
CA ASN A 23 6.76 27.19 -18.51
C ASN A 23 5.94 26.31 -19.47
N PRO A 24 6.39 26.10 -20.74
CA PRO A 24 5.61 25.37 -21.73
C PRO A 24 5.41 23.88 -21.35
N PHE A 25 5.97 23.46 -20.23
CA PHE A 25 5.91 22.10 -19.72
C PHE A 25 4.46 21.61 -19.49
N VAL A 26 3.55 22.50 -19.02
CA VAL A 26 2.14 22.16 -18.76
C VAL A 26 1.40 21.75 -20.04
N PHE A 27 1.80 22.27 -21.19
CA PHE A 27 1.23 21.91 -22.50
C PHE A 27 2.10 20.91 -23.27
N SER A 28 3.11 20.34 -22.61
CA SER A 28 3.97 19.35 -23.24
C SER A 28 3.19 18.04 -23.49
N ARG A 29 3.53 17.36 -24.58
CA ARG A 29 2.97 16.03 -24.90
C ARG A 29 3.14 15.04 -23.72
N SER A 30 4.23 15.16 -22.99
CA SER A 30 4.53 14.31 -21.83
C SER A 30 3.56 14.57 -20.67
N PHE A 31 3.31 15.85 -20.35
CA PHE A 31 2.34 16.21 -19.29
C PHE A 31 0.94 15.69 -19.60
N LEU A 32 0.45 15.90 -20.83
CA LEU A 32 -0.86 15.42 -21.27
C LEU A 32 -0.97 13.89 -21.15
N LEU A 33 0.11 13.17 -21.47
CA LEU A 33 0.16 11.72 -21.34
C LEU A 33 0.10 11.26 -19.89
N TRP A 34 0.77 11.96 -18.97
CA TRP A 34 0.73 11.66 -17.53
C TRP A 34 -0.63 11.98 -16.93
N ALA A 35 -1.23 13.10 -17.33
CA ALA A 35 -2.59 13.47 -16.92
C ALA A 35 -3.62 12.46 -17.41
N LEU A 36 -3.55 12.06 -18.68
CA LEU A 36 -4.42 11.03 -19.27
C LEU A 36 -4.31 9.70 -18.50
N LEU A 37 -3.07 9.28 -18.18
CA LEU A 37 -2.85 8.08 -17.40
C LEU A 37 -3.49 8.19 -16.01
N GLY A 38 -3.36 9.35 -15.36
CA GLY A 38 -3.99 9.61 -14.06
C GLY A 38 -5.52 9.54 -14.14
N LEU A 39 -6.13 10.17 -15.15
CA LEU A 39 -7.58 10.11 -15.38
C LEU A 39 -8.06 8.66 -15.56
N LEU A 40 -7.38 7.89 -16.41
CA LEU A 40 -7.69 6.46 -16.61
C LEU A 40 -7.50 5.65 -15.32
N GLY A 41 -6.41 5.91 -14.58
CA GLY A 41 -6.16 5.25 -13.30
C GLY A 41 -7.24 5.52 -12.25
N GLY A 42 -7.71 6.77 -12.16
CA GLY A 42 -8.80 7.16 -11.28
C GLY A 42 -10.13 6.51 -11.64
N VAL A 43 -10.47 6.42 -12.93
CA VAL A 43 -11.67 5.71 -13.42
C VAL A 43 -11.58 4.22 -13.07
N ILE A 44 -10.46 3.57 -13.39
CA ILE A 44 -10.26 2.14 -13.10
C ILE A 44 -10.39 1.87 -11.60
N ALA A 45 -9.74 2.68 -10.77
CA ALA A 45 -9.79 2.52 -9.33
C ALA A 45 -11.20 2.77 -8.76
N GLY A 46 -11.91 3.81 -9.26
CA GLY A 46 -13.27 4.11 -8.84
C GLY A 46 -14.26 3.00 -9.19
N LEU A 47 -14.19 2.45 -10.41
CA LEU A 47 -15.03 1.32 -10.81
C LEU A 47 -14.71 0.06 -10.00
N TYR A 48 -13.43 -0.24 -9.78
CA TYR A 48 -13.03 -1.36 -8.93
C TYR A 48 -13.58 -1.20 -7.51
N TRP A 49 -13.50 0.00 -6.94
CA TRP A 49 -13.98 0.29 -5.59
C TRP A 49 -15.50 0.11 -5.47
N ILE A 50 -16.28 0.64 -6.41
CA ILE A 50 -17.75 0.48 -6.44
C ILE A 50 -18.13 -1.00 -6.45
N VAL A 51 -17.49 -1.80 -7.32
CA VAL A 51 -17.76 -3.24 -7.40
C VAL A 51 -17.34 -3.95 -6.11
N LEU A 52 -16.19 -3.58 -5.53
CA LEU A 52 -15.72 -4.14 -4.28
C LEU A 52 -16.68 -3.85 -3.11
N GLU A 53 -17.11 -2.61 -2.95
CA GLU A 53 -18.07 -2.22 -1.90
C GLU A 53 -19.41 -2.94 -2.08
N PHE A 54 -19.93 -2.99 -3.30
CA PHE A 54 -21.15 -3.72 -3.60
C PHE A 54 -21.04 -5.19 -3.18
N LEU A 55 -19.97 -5.89 -3.59
CA LEU A 55 -19.76 -7.31 -3.25
C LEU A 55 -19.57 -7.49 -1.73
N THR A 56 -18.79 -6.62 -1.11
CA THR A 56 -18.54 -6.66 0.33
C THR A 56 -19.84 -6.48 1.11
N HIS A 57 -20.69 -5.55 0.71
CA HIS A 57 -21.99 -5.32 1.34
C HIS A 57 -22.90 -6.55 1.25
N GLN A 58 -22.97 -7.21 0.07
CA GLN A 58 -23.75 -8.42 -0.10
C GLN A 58 -23.24 -9.60 0.74
N ILE A 59 -21.92 -9.74 0.85
CA ILE A 59 -21.29 -10.84 1.58
C ILE A 59 -21.26 -10.57 3.09
N ALA A 60 -21.23 -9.33 3.53
CA ALA A 60 -21.24 -8.94 4.95
C ALA A 60 -22.52 -9.38 5.68
N PHE A 61 -23.60 -9.67 4.94
CA PHE A 61 -24.83 -10.23 5.50
C PHE A 61 -24.61 -11.59 6.17
N PHE A 62 -23.64 -12.38 5.69
CA PHE A 62 -23.30 -13.67 6.28
C PHE A 62 -22.45 -13.48 7.54
N GLN A 63 -23.05 -13.77 8.70
CA GLN A 63 -22.44 -13.62 10.03
C GLN A 63 -22.43 -14.95 10.81
N GLY A 64 -21.78 -14.94 11.97
CA GLY A 64 -21.64 -16.12 12.81
C GLY A 64 -20.90 -17.26 12.10
N TRP A 65 -21.36 -18.48 12.26
CA TRP A 65 -20.72 -19.67 11.68
C TRP A 65 -20.72 -19.71 10.14
N LEU A 66 -21.65 -18.97 9.48
CA LEU A 66 -21.73 -18.88 8.03
C LEU A 66 -20.51 -18.18 7.40
N VAL A 67 -19.75 -17.42 8.18
CA VAL A 67 -18.51 -16.78 7.70
C VAL A 67 -17.50 -17.84 7.24
N ILE A 68 -17.45 -19.01 7.89
CA ILE A 68 -16.49 -20.07 7.56
C ILE A 68 -16.70 -20.61 6.14
N PRO A 69 -17.88 -21.13 5.77
CA PRO A 69 -18.10 -21.62 4.41
C PRO A 69 -18.07 -20.49 3.35
N VAL A 70 -18.48 -19.28 3.67
CA VAL A 70 -18.43 -18.14 2.74
C VAL A 70 -16.98 -17.80 2.39
N MET A 71 -16.09 -17.70 3.36
CA MET A 71 -14.66 -17.44 3.11
C MET A 71 -13.98 -18.61 2.42
N ALA A 72 -14.35 -19.84 2.77
CA ALA A 72 -13.85 -21.04 2.08
C ALA A 72 -14.24 -21.05 0.59
N LEU A 73 -15.50 -20.75 0.29
CA LEU A 73 -16.01 -20.65 -1.07
C LEU A 73 -15.37 -19.50 -1.85
N GLY A 74 -15.23 -18.33 -1.21
CA GLY A 74 -14.52 -17.19 -1.80
C GLY A 74 -13.08 -17.52 -2.18
N GLY A 75 -12.36 -18.21 -1.28
CA GLY A 75 -11.02 -18.72 -1.54
C GLY A 75 -10.99 -19.74 -2.67
N LEU A 76 -11.91 -20.72 -2.68
CA LEU A 76 -12.02 -21.72 -3.76
C LEU A 76 -12.23 -21.06 -5.12
N LEU A 77 -13.21 -20.16 -5.22
CA LEU A 77 -13.53 -19.46 -6.47
C LEU A 77 -12.36 -18.59 -6.95
N ALA A 78 -11.70 -17.86 -6.06
CA ALA A 78 -10.51 -17.09 -6.40
C ALA A 78 -9.38 -18.01 -6.90
N GLY A 79 -9.16 -19.13 -6.24
CA GLY A 79 -8.17 -20.12 -6.66
C GLY A 79 -8.47 -20.78 -8.01
N LEU A 80 -9.73 -21.04 -8.31
CA LEU A 80 -10.17 -21.54 -9.63
C LEU A 80 -9.92 -20.51 -10.73
N ILE A 81 -10.22 -19.22 -10.48
CA ILE A 81 -9.92 -18.14 -11.40
C ILE A 81 -8.42 -18.09 -11.72
N ILE A 82 -7.56 -18.14 -10.69
CA ILE A 82 -6.11 -18.14 -10.86
C ILE A 82 -5.65 -19.40 -11.64
N HIS A 83 -6.25 -20.55 -11.38
CA HIS A 83 -5.91 -21.80 -12.05
C HIS A 83 -6.22 -21.78 -13.54
N PHE A 84 -7.42 -21.29 -13.93
CA PHE A 84 -7.88 -21.33 -15.32
C PHE A 84 -7.47 -20.12 -16.15
N ILE A 85 -7.41 -18.91 -15.56
CA ILE A 85 -7.06 -17.69 -16.29
C ILE A 85 -5.55 -17.43 -16.25
N GLY A 86 -4.88 -17.84 -15.17
CA GLY A 86 -3.44 -17.69 -14.96
C GLY A 86 -3.10 -16.92 -13.68
N ASP A 87 -1.90 -17.16 -13.18
CA ASP A 87 -1.40 -16.50 -11.97
C ASP A 87 -1.07 -15.03 -12.25
N PRO A 88 -1.77 -14.07 -11.61
CA PRO A 88 -1.50 -12.66 -11.80
C PRO A 88 -0.23 -12.19 -11.09
N GLY A 89 0.34 -13.01 -10.21
CA GLY A 89 1.48 -12.65 -9.37
C GLY A 89 1.10 -11.85 -8.13
N GLU A 90 2.12 -11.37 -7.45
CA GLU A 90 2.03 -10.57 -6.23
C GLU A 90 2.84 -9.27 -6.39
N ILE A 91 2.82 -8.41 -5.38
CA ILE A 91 3.60 -7.15 -5.34
C ILE A 91 5.10 -7.38 -5.59
N HIS A 92 5.62 -8.52 -5.13
CA HIS A 92 7.00 -8.96 -5.40
C HIS A 92 7.29 -9.05 -6.91
N LEU A 93 6.38 -9.61 -7.70
CA LEU A 93 6.53 -9.74 -9.15
C LEU A 93 6.46 -8.37 -9.84
N MET A 94 5.59 -7.48 -9.38
CA MET A 94 5.52 -6.10 -9.89
C MET A 94 6.83 -5.35 -9.67
N VAL A 95 7.35 -5.35 -8.44
CA VAL A 95 8.63 -4.72 -8.11
C VAL A 95 9.77 -5.32 -8.95
N ASN A 96 9.79 -6.64 -9.12
CA ASN A 96 10.79 -7.33 -9.95
C ASN A 96 10.71 -6.89 -11.42
N ASN A 97 9.50 -6.80 -11.97
CA ASN A 97 9.27 -6.43 -13.37
C ASN A 97 9.70 -4.98 -13.66
N ILE A 98 9.37 -4.06 -12.76
CA ILE A 98 9.78 -2.66 -12.91
C ILE A 98 11.30 -2.51 -12.79
N ARG A 99 11.93 -3.19 -11.82
CA ARG A 99 13.37 -3.07 -11.58
C ARG A 99 14.22 -3.77 -12.64
N PHE A 100 13.86 -4.98 -13.03
CA PHE A 100 14.74 -5.88 -13.76
C PHE A 100 14.25 -6.24 -15.16
N ASN A 101 12.96 -6.11 -15.46
CA ASN A 101 12.34 -6.46 -16.74
C ASN A 101 11.95 -5.21 -17.57
N LYS A 102 12.86 -4.23 -17.64
CA LYS A 102 12.71 -3.01 -18.47
C LYS A 102 11.48 -2.16 -18.12
N GLY A 103 10.99 -2.24 -16.86
CA GLY A 103 9.87 -1.42 -16.41
C GLY A 103 8.50 -1.80 -17.00
N LYS A 104 8.30 -3.03 -17.45
CA LYS A 104 7.06 -3.46 -18.09
C LYS A 104 6.21 -4.29 -17.16
N LEU A 105 4.95 -3.91 -17.01
CA LEU A 105 3.90 -4.73 -16.40
C LEU A 105 2.98 -5.26 -17.49
N ASP A 106 2.77 -6.57 -17.51
CA ASP A 106 1.95 -7.20 -18.54
C ASP A 106 0.47 -7.13 -18.16
N PRO A 107 -0.40 -6.52 -18.99
CA PRO A 107 -1.83 -6.45 -18.73
C PRO A 107 -2.55 -7.80 -18.90
N LYS A 108 -1.90 -8.81 -19.49
CA LYS A 108 -2.50 -10.12 -19.78
C LYS A 108 -3.14 -10.77 -18.56
N ASN A 109 -2.55 -10.58 -17.38
CA ASN A 109 -3.02 -11.19 -16.14
C ASN A 109 -3.98 -10.29 -15.34
N ASN A 110 -4.33 -9.11 -15.85
CA ASN A 110 -5.26 -8.20 -15.16
C ASN A 110 -6.63 -8.82 -14.91
N PRO A 111 -7.27 -9.56 -15.87
CA PRO A 111 -8.57 -10.18 -15.59
C PRO A 111 -8.52 -11.15 -14.41
N SER A 112 -7.46 -11.97 -14.31
CA SER A 112 -7.26 -12.86 -13.17
C SER A 112 -7.06 -12.08 -11.88
N MET A 113 -6.27 -10.99 -11.89
CA MET A 113 -6.05 -10.14 -10.73
C MET A 113 -7.34 -9.47 -10.26
N ILE A 114 -8.13 -8.88 -11.17
CA ILE A 114 -9.39 -8.20 -10.83
C ILE A 114 -10.35 -9.17 -10.17
N LEU A 115 -10.66 -10.28 -10.84
CA LEU A 115 -11.67 -11.22 -10.38
C LEU A 115 -11.26 -11.94 -9.09
N SER A 116 -10.02 -12.44 -9.02
CA SER A 116 -9.55 -13.13 -7.82
C SER A 116 -9.44 -12.19 -6.61
N SER A 117 -8.95 -10.97 -6.80
CA SER A 117 -8.81 -10.01 -5.69
C SER A 117 -10.15 -9.48 -5.19
N LEU A 118 -11.12 -9.20 -6.07
CA LEU A 118 -12.47 -8.82 -5.67
C LEU A 118 -13.10 -9.90 -4.79
N LEU A 119 -13.00 -11.18 -5.19
CA LEU A 119 -13.51 -12.29 -4.38
C LEU A 119 -12.76 -12.43 -3.06
N CYS A 120 -11.42 -12.34 -3.08
CA CYS A 120 -10.61 -12.45 -1.88
C CYS A 120 -10.91 -11.34 -0.87
N VAL A 121 -11.00 -10.09 -1.31
CA VAL A 121 -11.28 -8.96 -0.40
C VAL A 121 -12.73 -8.99 0.07
N ALA A 122 -13.69 -9.11 -0.86
CA ALA A 122 -15.11 -9.06 -0.53
C ALA A 122 -15.58 -10.22 0.37
N SER A 123 -14.99 -11.42 0.25
CA SER A 123 -15.34 -12.54 1.13
C SER A 123 -14.82 -12.40 2.56
N GLY A 124 -13.98 -11.40 2.84
CA GLY A 124 -13.47 -11.11 4.18
C GLY A 124 -12.01 -11.44 4.41
N GLY A 125 -11.22 -11.61 3.34
CA GLY A 125 -9.78 -11.81 3.45
C GLY A 125 -9.11 -10.65 4.16
N SER A 126 -8.11 -10.94 4.99
CA SER A 126 -7.33 -9.92 5.70
C SER A 126 -6.27 -9.30 4.80
N LEU A 127 -6.74 -8.66 3.73
CA LEU A 127 -5.92 -8.03 2.67
C LEU A 127 -6.72 -6.92 2.00
N GLY A 128 -6.02 -5.92 1.46
CA GLY A 128 -6.62 -4.76 0.82
C GLY A 128 -6.46 -4.76 -0.70
N PRO A 129 -7.14 -3.84 -1.38
CA PRO A 129 -7.12 -3.71 -2.84
C PRO A 129 -5.86 -3.04 -3.39
N GLU A 130 -4.80 -2.81 -2.57
CA GLU A 130 -3.59 -2.09 -2.97
C GLU A 130 -2.86 -2.78 -4.13
N ALA A 131 -2.57 -4.07 -3.99
CA ALA A 131 -1.82 -4.81 -4.99
C ALA A 131 -2.55 -4.91 -6.34
N PRO A 132 -3.86 -5.27 -6.37
CA PRO A 132 -4.61 -5.30 -7.64
C PRO A 132 -4.69 -3.92 -8.31
N LEU A 133 -5.02 -2.86 -7.58
CA LEU A 133 -5.11 -1.53 -8.16
C LEU A 133 -3.79 -1.08 -8.77
N VAL A 134 -2.69 -1.26 -8.04
CA VAL A 134 -1.35 -0.89 -8.50
C VAL A 134 -0.91 -1.69 -9.74
N GLN A 135 -1.24 -2.98 -9.81
CA GLN A 135 -0.94 -3.80 -10.97
C GLN A 135 -1.73 -3.37 -12.20
N ILE A 136 -3.04 -3.15 -12.05
CA ILE A 136 -3.92 -2.80 -13.17
C ILE A 136 -3.54 -1.43 -13.71
N THR A 137 -3.41 -0.42 -12.85
CA THR A 137 -3.07 0.94 -13.27
C THR A 137 -1.63 1.06 -13.78
N GLY A 138 -0.69 0.33 -13.16
CA GLY A 138 0.70 0.26 -13.62
C GLY A 138 0.84 -0.40 -15.00
N SER A 139 0.09 -1.48 -15.24
CA SER A 139 0.05 -2.12 -16.58
C SER A 139 -0.67 -1.26 -17.61
N THR A 140 -1.66 -0.44 -17.22
CA THR A 140 -2.27 0.58 -18.07
C THR A 140 -1.21 1.61 -18.49
N GLY A 141 -0.31 2.03 -17.57
CA GLY A 141 0.84 2.87 -17.91
C GLY A 141 1.77 2.21 -18.91
N THR A 142 2.06 0.92 -18.76
CA THR A 142 2.84 0.16 -19.74
C THR A 142 2.15 0.07 -21.11
N TRP A 143 0.84 -0.19 -21.14
CA TRP A 143 0.04 -0.26 -22.36
C TRP A 143 0.03 1.08 -23.08
N LEU A 144 -0.27 2.16 -22.36
CA LEU A 144 -0.26 3.52 -22.91
C LEU A 144 1.11 3.92 -23.45
N GLY A 145 2.18 3.58 -22.70
CA GLY A 145 3.55 3.83 -23.15
C GLY A 145 3.91 3.10 -24.45
N LYS A 146 3.44 1.86 -24.62
CA LYS A 146 3.60 1.12 -25.89
C LYS A 146 2.80 1.76 -27.03
N LEU A 147 1.57 2.21 -26.77
CA LEU A 147 0.72 2.89 -27.74
C LEU A 147 1.40 4.17 -28.27
N PHE A 148 2.04 4.94 -27.41
CA PHE A 148 2.80 6.14 -27.76
C PHE A 148 4.27 5.85 -28.15
N ARG A 149 4.64 4.57 -28.31
CA ARG A 149 5.97 4.10 -28.73
C ARG A 149 7.11 4.55 -27.80
N LEU A 150 6.83 4.72 -26.52
CA LEU A 150 7.87 5.01 -25.52
C LEU A 150 8.78 3.80 -25.30
N LYS A 151 10.05 4.04 -24.97
CA LYS A 151 11.07 3.01 -24.75
C LYS A 151 11.93 3.34 -23.54
N GLY A 152 12.61 2.34 -23.01
CA GLY A 152 13.60 2.52 -21.94
C GLY A 152 13.00 3.17 -20.69
N GLU A 153 13.65 4.21 -20.18
CA GLU A 153 13.28 4.89 -18.94
C GLU A 153 11.95 5.65 -19.03
N ASP A 154 11.57 6.17 -20.20
CA ASP A 154 10.29 6.86 -20.37
C ASP A 154 9.12 5.88 -20.23
N LEU A 155 9.25 4.66 -20.76
CA LEU A 155 8.24 3.61 -20.57
C LEU A 155 8.16 3.17 -19.11
N ARG A 156 9.31 3.01 -18.45
CA ARG A 156 9.41 2.67 -17.02
C ARG A 156 8.75 3.76 -16.17
N SER A 157 9.08 5.02 -16.39
CA SER A 157 8.51 6.17 -15.66
C SER A 157 6.99 6.21 -15.81
N LEU A 158 6.45 5.91 -17.00
CA LEU A 158 5.01 5.88 -17.22
C LEU A 158 4.34 4.68 -16.50
N SER A 159 5.00 3.52 -16.44
CA SER A 159 4.51 2.37 -15.67
C SER A 159 4.48 2.69 -14.16
N ILE A 160 5.52 3.37 -13.65
CA ILE A 160 5.58 3.83 -12.24
C ILE A 160 4.49 4.87 -11.96
N ALA A 161 4.27 5.81 -12.90
CA ALA A 161 3.19 6.79 -12.78
C ALA A 161 1.80 6.12 -12.73
N GLY A 162 1.60 5.03 -13.48
CA GLY A 162 0.41 4.20 -13.37
C GLY A 162 0.28 3.54 -11.99
N MET A 163 1.37 2.95 -11.46
CA MET A 163 1.36 2.41 -10.09
C MET A 163 1.00 3.48 -9.05
N ALA A 164 1.57 4.67 -9.18
CA ALA A 164 1.30 5.80 -8.30
C ALA A 164 -0.17 6.23 -8.33
N SER A 165 -0.81 6.22 -9.49
CA SER A 165 -2.24 6.51 -9.63
C SER A 165 -3.11 5.52 -8.87
N GLY A 166 -2.76 4.22 -8.88
CA GLY A 166 -3.47 3.18 -8.12
C GLY A 166 -3.31 3.32 -6.60
N PHE A 167 -2.09 3.56 -6.12
CA PHE A 167 -1.85 3.83 -4.70
C PHE A 167 -2.58 5.08 -4.23
N THR A 168 -2.55 6.14 -5.04
CA THR A 168 -3.19 7.41 -4.69
C THR A 168 -4.70 7.27 -4.56
N ALA A 169 -5.35 6.57 -5.47
CA ALA A 169 -6.78 6.34 -5.41
C ALA A 169 -7.19 5.67 -4.09
N LEU A 170 -6.44 4.65 -3.68
CA LEU A 170 -6.75 3.92 -2.46
C LEU A 170 -6.51 4.72 -1.16
N PHE A 171 -5.41 5.46 -1.10
CA PHE A 171 -5.01 6.16 0.13
C PHE A 171 -5.48 7.61 0.19
N GLY A 172 -6.06 8.15 -0.87
CA GLY A 172 -6.44 9.56 -0.94
C GLY A 172 -5.25 10.52 -0.86
N ALA A 173 -4.03 10.06 -1.15
CA ALA A 173 -2.77 10.74 -0.88
C ALA A 173 -1.89 10.86 -2.15
N PRO A 174 -2.07 11.90 -3.00
CA PRO A 174 -1.30 12.03 -4.24
C PRO A 174 0.21 12.03 -4.04
N LEU A 175 0.71 12.76 -3.05
CA LEU A 175 2.14 12.79 -2.74
C LEU A 175 2.60 11.46 -2.13
N GLY A 176 1.82 10.89 -1.22
CA GLY A 176 2.12 9.61 -0.58
C GLY A 176 2.16 8.45 -1.57
N GLY A 177 1.16 8.33 -2.44
CA GLY A 177 1.09 7.30 -3.46
C GLY A 177 2.21 7.39 -4.51
N SER A 178 2.56 8.63 -4.93
CA SER A 178 3.68 8.84 -5.85
C SER A 178 5.03 8.47 -5.23
N LEU A 179 5.27 8.87 -3.98
CA LEU A 179 6.48 8.49 -3.25
C LEU A 179 6.53 6.98 -3.00
N PHE A 180 5.41 6.35 -2.62
CA PHE A 180 5.37 4.92 -2.35
C PHE A 180 5.71 4.08 -3.58
N SER A 181 5.18 4.45 -4.74
CA SER A 181 5.48 3.77 -6.00
C SER A 181 6.96 3.80 -6.38
N LEU A 182 7.70 4.80 -5.91
CA LEU A 182 9.13 4.96 -6.14
C LEU A 182 9.96 4.29 -5.03
N GLU A 183 9.61 4.55 -3.78
CA GLU A 183 10.39 4.09 -2.63
C GLU A 183 10.35 2.57 -2.48
N ILE A 184 9.22 1.91 -2.79
CA ILE A 184 9.09 0.45 -2.76
C ILE A 184 10.03 -0.25 -3.75
N LEU A 185 10.46 0.44 -4.79
CA LEU A 185 11.37 -0.09 -5.81
C LEU A 185 12.82 -0.12 -5.35
N HIS A 186 13.19 0.62 -4.32
CA HIS A 186 14.58 0.72 -3.82
C HIS A 186 15.61 0.93 -4.94
N TYR A 187 15.44 1.99 -5.74
CA TYR A 187 16.38 2.32 -6.80
C TYR A 187 17.78 2.62 -6.28
N LYS A 188 18.78 2.10 -7.00
CA LYS A 188 20.19 2.31 -6.67
C LYS A 188 20.67 3.73 -7.00
N TYR A 189 20.09 4.37 -8.01
CA TYR A 189 20.54 5.65 -8.54
C TYR A 189 19.47 6.74 -8.40
N ALA A 190 19.87 7.87 -7.86
CA ALA A 190 19.00 9.03 -7.64
C ALA A 190 18.41 9.58 -8.97
N VAL A 191 19.14 9.48 -10.07
CA VAL A 191 18.70 9.98 -11.38
C VAL A 191 17.45 9.27 -11.88
N GLU A 192 17.33 7.95 -11.67
CA GLU A 192 16.14 7.17 -12.04
C GLU A 192 14.92 7.57 -11.21
N TYR A 193 15.15 7.89 -9.95
CA TYR A 193 14.12 8.39 -9.05
C TYR A 193 13.55 9.74 -9.52
N TYR A 194 14.42 10.71 -9.83
CA TYR A 194 13.99 12.04 -10.26
C TYR A 194 13.24 12.05 -11.61
N ARG A 195 13.55 11.13 -12.51
CA ARG A 195 12.84 11.03 -13.80
C ARG A 195 11.40 10.55 -13.64
N ALA A 196 11.11 9.74 -12.65
CA ALA A 196 9.80 9.12 -12.46
C ALA A 196 8.90 9.89 -11.48
N ILE A 197 9.45 10.76 -10.59
CA ILE A 197 8.66 11.42 -9.55
C ILE A 197 7.64 12.42 -10.11
N ILE A 198 8.02 13.21 -11.13
CA ILE A 198 7.09 14.18 -11.72
C ILE A 198 5.96 13.49 -12.49
N PRO A 199 6.21 12.51 -13.37
CA PRO A 199 5.16 11.70 -13.97
C PRO A 199 4.23 11.05 -12.95
N ALA A 200 4.81 10.46 -11.87
CA ALA A 200 4.05 9.82 -10.81
C ALA A 200 3.14 10.82 -10.08
N PHE A 201 3.67 11.99 -9.73
CA PHE A 201 2.92 13.01 -9.02
C PHE A 201 1.77 13.59 -9.86
N VAL A 202 2.03 13.92 -11.14
CA VAL A 202 0.99 14.40 -12.04
C VAL A 202 -0.11 13.36 -12.21
N ALA A 203 0.23 12.10 -12.51
CA ALA A 203 -0.76 11.03 -12.65
C ALA A 203 -1.55 10.81 -11.35
N SER A 204 -0.89 10.88 -10.19
CA SER A 204 -1.52 10.78 -8.88
C SER A 204 -2.56 11.87 -8.63
N CYS A 205 -2.25 13.13 -8.93
CA CYS A 205 -3.19 14.24 -8.75
C CYS A 205 -4.44 14.07 -9.60
N PHE A 206 -4.30 13.72 -10.87
CA PHE A 206 -5.44 13.48 -11.75
C PHE A 206 -6.23 12.23 -11.38
N SER A 207 -5.55 11.18 -10.90
CA SER A 207 -6.22 9.97 -10.41
C SER A 207 -7.05 10.25 -9.16
N TYR A 208 -6.50 10.97 -8.20
CA TYR A 208 -7.23 11.36 -6.99
C TYR A 208 -8.48 12.17 -7.31
N LEU A 209 -8.36 13.16 -8.18
CA LEU A 209 -9.47 14.01 -8.56
C LEU A 209 -10.63 13.18 -9.15
N VAL A 210 -10.34 12.26 -10.07
CA VAL A 210 -11.36 11.42 -10.69
C VAL A 210 -11.94 10.42 -9.69
N PHE A 211 -11.09 9.77 -8.91
CA PHE A 211 -11.52 8.81 -7.89
C PHE A 211 -12.44 9.48 -6.86
N ALA A 212 -12.04 10.65 -6.33
CA ALA A 212 -12.84 11.39 -5.37
C ALA A 212 -14.21 11.83 -5.92
N LEU A 213 -14.27 12.18 -7.21
CA LEU A 213 -15.53 12.49 -7.88
C LEU A 213 -16.44 11.26 -8.04
N ILE A 214 -15.86 10.08 -8.34
CA ILE A 214 -16.64 8.85 -8.55
C ILE A 214 -17.21 8.30 -7.24
N ILE A 215 -16.40 8.26 -6.17
CA ILE A 215 -16.81 7.65 -4.90
C ILE A 215 -17.33 8.68 -3.88
N HIS A 216 -17.42 9.97 -4.27
CA HIS A 216 -17.81 11.07 -3.39
C HIS A 216 -16.99 11.13 -2.10
N LEU A 217 -15.66 10.90 -2.22
CA LEU A 217 -14.74 10.90 -1.08
C LEU A 217 -14.70 12.29 -0.43
N GLY A 218 -14.92 12.33 0.89
CA GLY A 218 -14.72 13.55 1.67
C GLY A 218 -13.25 13.99 1.68
N LEU A 219 -13.01 15.30 1.78
CA LEU A 219 -11.67 15.85 1.98
C LEU A 219 -11.36 15.81 3.48
N GLY A 220 -10.41 15.00 3.90
CA GLY A 220 -10.00 14.92 5.30
C GLY A 220 -9.38 13.57 5.70
N PRO A 221 -8.99 13.44 6.97
CA PRO A 221 -8.52 12.18 7.50
C PRO A 221 -9.59 11.08 7.39
N VAL A 222 -9.15 9.86 7.12
CA VAL A 222 -10.01 8.68 7.02
C VAL A 222 -10.22 8.05 8.40
N TRP A 223 -9.18 8.11 9.24
CA TRP A 223 -9.20 7.58 10.59
C TRP A 223 -9.28 8.72 11.60
N ASP A 224 -10.32 8.65 12.43
CA ASP A 224 -10.65 9.70 13.41
C ASP A 224 -9.77 9.57 14.65
N LEU A 225 -8.62 10.23 14.61
CA LEU A 225 -7.72 10.38 15.74
C LEU A 225 -7.82 11.83 16.25
N SER A 226 -7.98 11.97 17.55
CA SER A 226 -8.07 13.30 18.19
C SER A 226 -6.89 14.18 17.80
N ALA A 227 -7.18 15.44 17.55
CA ALA A 227 -6.15 16.44 17.24
C ALA A 227 -5.09 16.44 18.34
N TYR A 228 -3.83 16.34 17.93
CA TYR A 228 -2.71 16.25 18.84
C TYR A 228 -1.96 17.56 18.93
N ALA A 229 -1.86 18.10 20.14
CA ALA A 229 -1.01 19.25 20.44
C ALA A 229 0.23 18.76 21.19
N TYR A 230 1.42 19.07 20.67
CA TYR A 230 2.68 18.72 21.30
C TYR A 230 2.82 19.40 22.66
N SER A 231 3.06 18.62 23.71
CA SER A 231 3.26 19.14 25.07
C SER A 231 4.73 19.21 25.47
N GLY A 232 5.64 18.57 24.72
CA GLY A 232 7.07 18.65 25.02
C GLY A 232 7.96 17.69 24.22
N ILE A 233 9.27 17.84 24.40
CA ILE A 233 10.30 17.06 23.68
C ILE A 233 10.27 15.54 24.03
N PHE A 234 9.76 15.19 25.21
CA PHE A 234 9.67 13.79 25.65
C PHE A 234 8.71 12.95 24.79
N GLU A 235 7.76 13.59 24.08
CA GLU A 235 6.83 12.89 23.20
C GLU A 235 7.52 12.26 22.00
N PHE A 236 8.62 12.86 21.52
CA PHE A 236 9.45 12.22 20.48
C PHE A 236 10.13 10.96 21.00
N ALA A 237 10.55 10.95 22.27
CA ALA A 237 11.12 9.76 22.90
C ALA A 237 10.05 8.66 23.01
N TYR A 238 8.82 8.99 23.38
CA TYR A 238 7.70 8.03 23.38
C TYR A 238 7.36 7.54 21.98
N ALA A 239 7.36 8.41 20.96
CA ALA A 239 7.14 7.99 19.58
C ALA A 239 8.17 6.95 19.13
N VAL A 240 9.46 7.15 19.45
CA VAL A 240 10.55 6.20 19.15
C VAL A 240 10.39 4.89 19.93
N LEU A 241 9.99 4.95 21.21
CA LEU A 241 9.76 3.78 22.06
C LEU A 241 8.62 2.92 21.49
N PHE A 242 7.48 3.55 21.16
CA PHE A 242 6.34 2.84 20.58
C PHE A 242 6.63 2.32 19.17
N ALA A 243 7.45 3.04 18.41
CA ALA A 243 7.97 2.56 17.14
C ALA A 243 8.81 1.28 17.29
N GLY A 244 9.56 1.15 18.39
CA GLY A 244 10.25 -0.11 18.72
C GLY A 244 9.29 -1.28 18.82
N ILE A 245 8.13 -1.08 19.49
CA ILE A 245 7.08 -2.10 19.60
C ILE A 245 6.48 -2.40 18.21
N GLY A 246 6.16 -1.37 17.41
CA GLY A 246 5.68 -1.54 16.04
C GLY A 246 6.67 -2.33 15.17
N ALA A 247 7.99 -2.09 15.31
CA ALA A 247 9.01 -2.85 14.61
C ALA A 247 9.06 -4.32 15.05
N ILE A 248 8.93 -4.63 16.35
CA ILE A 248 8.84 -5.99 16.87
C ILE A 248 7.64 -6.72 16.25
N LEU A 249 6.48 -6.06 16.15
CA LEU A 249 5.30 -6.63 15.47
C LEU A 249 5.55 -6.86 13.97
N GLY A 250 6.31 -5.98 13.32
CA GLY A 250 6.78 -6.19 11.94
C GLY A 250 7.64 -7.46 11.81
N TRP A 251 8.56 -7.70 12.74
CA TRP A 251 9.34 -8.94 12.80
C TRP A 251 8.45 -10.15 13.05
N ALA A 252 7.48 -10.05 13.97
CA ALA A 252 6.52 -11.12 14.26
C ALA A 252 5.70 -11.48 13.01
N PHE A 253 5.21 -10.48 12.28
CA PHE A 253 4.51 -10.69 11.00
C PHE A 253 5.39 -11.40 9.96
N ILE A 254 6.63 -10.93 9.76
CA ILE A 254 7.57 -11.55 8.81
C ILE A 254 7.88 -12.99 9.21
N GLY A 255 8.09 -13.25 10.49
CA GLY A 255 8.31 -14.61 11.03
C GLY A 255 7.10 -15.51 10.82
N CYS A 256 5.91 -15.04 11.18
CA CYS A 256 4.65 -15.75 11.01
C CYS A 256 4.40 -16.09 9.53
N THR A 257 4.60 -15.14 8.63
CA THR A 257 4.47 -15.37 7.19
C THR A 257 5.46 -16.42 6.67
N LYS A 258 6.70 -16.43 7.15
CA LYS A 258 7.67 -17.48 6.79
C LYS A 258 7.21 -18.87 7.24
N ILE A 259 6.67 -18.99 8.44
CA ILE A 259 6.15 -20.26 8.97
C ILE A 259 5.00 -20.77 8.09
N PHE A 260 3.99 -19.94 7.81
CA PHE A 260 2.87 -20.31 6.95
C PHE A 260 3.30 -20.59 5.52
N LYS A 261 4.26 -19.84 4.97
CA LYS A 261 4.81 -20.12 3.65
C LYS A 261 5.39 -21.52 3.56
N VAL A 262 6.24 -21.91 4.51
CA VAL A 262 6.78 -23.27 4.58
C VAL A 262 5.67 -24.30 4.72
N ALA A 263 4.63 -24.04 5.51
CA ALA A 263 3.51 -24.95 5.69
C ALA A 263 2.71 -25.19 4.38
N PHE A 264 2.40 -24.11 3.64
CA PHE A 264 1.68 -24.20 2.36
C PHE A 264 2.54 -24.73 1.20
N GLU A 265 3.87 -24.60 1.27
CA GLU A 265 4.80 -25.09 0.24
C GLU A 265 5.21 -26.55 0.46
N ARG A 266 5.04 -27.13 1.66
CA ARG A 266 5.40 -28.53 1.98
C ARG A 266 4.77 -29.56 1.07
N LYS A 267 3.54 -29.31 0.60
CA LYS A 267 2.84 -30.20 -0.32
C LYS A 267 2.54 -29.46 -1.62
N PRO A 268 2.76 -30.04 -2.79
CA PRO A 268 2.45 -29.45 -4.09
C PRO A 268 0.93 -29.43 -4.34
N LEU A 269 0.18 -28.75 -3.48
CA LEU A 269 -1.25 -28.58 -3.64
C LEU A 269 -1.55 -27.61 -4.80
N PRO A 270 -2.57 -27.85 -5.61
CA PRO A 270 -3.03 -26.90 -6.60
C PRO A 270 -3.54 -25.62 -5.91
N ILE A 271 -3.45 -24.49 -6.61
CA ILE A 271 -3.73 -23.17 -6.04
C ILE A 271 -5.13 -23.08 -5.43
N TYR A 272 -6.16 -23.66 -6.07
CA TYR A 272 -7.52 -23.63 -5.58
C TYR A 272 -7.73 -24.38 -4.26
N LEU A 273 -6.93 -25.42 -3.96
CA LEU A 273 -6.95 -26.08 -2.65
C LEU A 273 -6.21 -25.26 -1.60
N LYS A 274 -5.11 -24.60 -1.96
CA LYS A 274 -4.40 -23.72 -1.03
C LYS A 274 -5.28 -22.54 -0.60
N THR A 275 -5.95 -21.90 -1.56
CA THR A 275 -6.86 -20.78 -1.28
C THR A 275 -8.12 -21.22 -0.52
N LEU A 276 -8.66 -22.42 -0.78
CA LEU A 276 -9.75 -23.01 -0.01
C LEU A 276 -9.35 -23.24 1.46
N ILE A 277 -8.20 -23.88 1.70
CA ILE A 277 -7.67 -24.11 3.05
C ILE A 277 -7.43 -22.78 3.75
N GLY A 278 -6.84 -21.80 3.04
CA GLY A 278 -6.69 -20.43 3.53
C GLY A 278 -8.02 -19.82 3.97
N GLY A 279 -9.06 -19.96 3.14
CA GLY A 279 -10.41 -19.47 3.44
C GLY A 279 -11.06 -20.13 4.66
N LEU A 280 -10.88 -21.45 4.83
CA LEU A 280 -11.35 -22.17 6.02
C LEU A 280 -10.67 -21.66 7.30
N LEU A 281 -9.35 -21.49 7.27
CA LEU A 281 -8.60 -20.98 8.41
C LEU A 281 -8.98 -19.53 8.75
N LEU A 282 -9.09 -18.67 7.72
CA LEU A 282 -9.49 -17.28 7.87
C LEU A 282 -10.91 -17.15 8.40
N GLY A 283 -11.85 -17.96 7.88
CA GLY A 283 -13.23 -18.02 8.34
C GLY A 283 -13.33 -18.45 9.80
N SER A 284 -12.52 -19.42 10.21
CA SER A 284 -12.45 -19.87 11.61
C SER A 284 -11.94 -18.74 12.53
N ILE A 285 -10.92 -17.98 12.13
CA ILE A 285 -10.45 -16.81 12.88
C ILE A 285 -11.55 -15.74 12.93
N ALA A 286 -12.18 -15.45 11.81
CA ALA A 286 -13.23 -14.43 11.71
C ALA A 286 -14.49 -14.78 12.51
N TYR A 287 -14.77 -16.05 12.77
CA TYR A 287 -15.86 -16.48 13.62
C TYR A 287 -15.67 -16.04 15.08
N TYR A 288 -14.45 -16.17 15.62
CA TYR A 288 -14.12 -15.75 16.99
C TYR A 288 -13.75 -14.27 17.09
N PHE A 289 -13.12 -13.70 16.05
CA PHE A 289 -12.67 -12.31 15.99
C PHE A 289 -13.17 -11.64 14.70
N PRO A 290 -14.48 -11.28 14.61
CA PRO A 290 -15.07 -10.73 13.37
C PRO A 290 -14.37 -9.49 12.84
N ILE A 291 -13.82 -8.66 13.72
CA ILE A 291 -13.09 -7.42 13.35
C ILE A 291 -11.76 -7.70 12.59
N THR A 292 -11.29 -8.96 12.56
CA THR A 292 -10.11 -9.35 11.79
C THR A 292 -10.39 -9.56 10.30
N ARG A 293 -11.68 -9.63 9.91
CA ARG A 293 -12.10 -9.68 8.50
C ARG A 293 -11.67 -8.39 7.78
N TYR A 294 -11.61 -8.49 6.46
CA TYR A 294 -11.30 -7.38 5.59
C TYR A 294 -9.92 -6.73 5.87
N PHE A 295 -9.65 -5.63 5.21
CA PHE A 295 -8.33 -4.99 5.26
C PHE A 295 -8.15 -3.98 6.41
N GLY A 296 -9.22 -3.56 7.05
CA GLY A 296 -9.11 -2.69 8.21
C GLY A 296 -9.46 -1.22 7.96
N HIS A 297 -9.91 -0.84 6.75
CA HIS A 297 -10.17 0.56 6.41
C HIS A 297 -11.26 1.19 7.30
N HIS A 298 -12.39 0.51 7.43
CA HIS A 298 -13.49 0.93 8.31
C HIS A 298 -13.31 0.39 9.74
N GLU A 299 -12.71 -0.79 9.87
CA GLU A 299 -12.54 -1.50 11.13
C GLU A 299 -11.58 -0.78 12.09
N ILE A 300 -10.64 0.05 11.59
CA ILE A 300 -9.77 0.88 12.45
C ILE A 300 -10.61 1.90 13.23
N ASN A 301 -11.56 2.59 12.60
CA ASN A 301 -12.44 3.52 13.32
C ASN A 301 -13.31 2.80 14.35
N THR A 302 -13.85 1.63 14.00
CA THR A 302 -14.60 0.78 14.95
C THR A 302 -13.72 0.34 16.11
N LEU A 303 -12.46 -0.04 15.85
CA LEU A 303 -11.50 -0.43 16.87
C LEU A 303 -11.21 0.72 17.87
N LEU A 304 -11.03 1.93 17.35
CA LEU A 304 -10.69 3.11 18.14
C LEU A 304 -11.87 3.66 18.95
N SER A 305 -13.11 3.45 18.47
CA SER A 305 -14.33 3.99 19.09
C SER A 305 -15.04 3.02 20.06
N SER A 306 -14.69 1.74 20.03
CA SER A 306 -15.38 0.71 20.84
C SER A 306 -14.57 0.29 22.06
N PRO A 307 -15.19 0.15 23.23
CA PRO A 307 -14.50 -0.34 24.42
C PRO A 307 -14.30 -1.86 24.32
N TYR A 308 -13.06 -2.28 24.11
CA TYR A 308 -12.68 -3.70 24.14
C TYR A 308 -11.86 -4.02 25.39
N SER A 309 -12.04 -5.22 25.94
CA SER A 309 -11.16 -5.69 27.01
C SER A 309 -9.73 -5.90 26.50
N LEU A 310 -8.74 -5.69 27.36
CA LEU A 310 -7.33 -5.86 27.04
C LEU A 310 -7.02 -7.27 26.49
N ALA A 311 -7.65 -8.31 27.06
CA ALA A 311 -7.50 -9.69 26.59
C ALA A 311 -8.03 -9.87 25.15
N PHE A 312 -9.15 -9.23 24.81
CA PHE A 312 -9.73 -9.29 23.47
C PHE A 312 -8.88 -8.53 22.46
N LEU A 313 -8.35 -7.35 22.82
CA LEU A 313 -7.39 -6.60 22.01
C LEU A 313 -6.11 -7.42 21.73
N GLY A 314 -5.59 -8.13 22.74
CA GLY A 314 -4.47 -9.05 22.56
C GLY A 314 -4.80 -10.18 21.57
N GLY A 315 -6.00 -10.73 21.66
CA GLY A 315 -6.52 -11.71 20.69
C GLY A 315 -6.59 -11.13 19.26
N ILE A 316 -7.20 -9.94 19.10
CA ILE A 316 -7.27 -9.24 17.80
C ILE A 316 -5.87 -9.05 17.21
N LEU A 317 -4.90 -8.57 18.01
CA LEU A 317 -3.52 -8.32 17.56
C LEU A 317 -2.88 -9.58 16.99
N VAL A 318 -2.93 -10.68 17.75
CA VAL A 318 -2.31 -11.95 17.36
C VAL A 318 -3.01 -12.55 16.15
N PHE A 319 -4.34 -12.67 16.20
CA PHE A 319 -5.10 -13.29 15.12
C PHE A 319 -5.14 -12.47 13.83
N LYS A 320 -5.02 -11.12 13.91
CA LYS A 320 -4.86 -10.28 12.70
C LYS A 320 -3.52 -10.55 12.02
N ILE A 321 -2.41 -10.64 12.75
CA ILE A 321 -1.09 -11.00 12.19
C ILE A 321 -1.16 -12.38 11.53
N ILE A 322 -1.78 -13.37 12.18
CA ILE A 322 -1.97 -14.72 11.64
C ILE A 322 -2.84 -14.67 10.38
N ALA A 323 -3.95 -13.93 10.40
CA ALA A 323 -4.86 -13.82 9.27
C ALA A 323 -4.17 -13.19 8.03
N ILE A 324 -3.41 -12.09 8.21
CA ILE A 324 -2.64 -11.49 7.12
C ILE A 324 -1.63 -12.50 6.58
N SER A 325 -0.93 -13.22 7.47
CA SER A 325 0.10 -14.20 7.08
C SER A 325 -0.49 -15.37 6.29
N ILE A 326 -1.64 -15.92 6.73
CA ILE A 326 -2.36 -16.96 5.99
C ILE A 326 -2.80 -16.44 4.63
N THR A 327 -3.38 -15.24 4.59
CA THR A 327 -3.87 -14.63 3.36
C THR A 327 -2.76 -14.52 2.32
N VAL A 328 -1.63 -13.93 2.67
CA VAL A 328 -0.49 -13.73 1.75
C VAL A 328 0.11 -15.06 1.28
N THR A 329 0.14 -16.09 2.13
CA THR A 329 0.84 -17.36 1.82
C THR A 329 -0.04 -18.43 1.19
N SER A 330 -1.35 -18.38 1.38
CA SER A 330 -2.29 -19.32 0.78
C SER A 330 -2.67 -19.01 -0.66
N GLY A 331 -2.18 -17.88 -1.21
CA GLY A 331 -2.41 -17.48 -2.59
C GLY A 331 -3.63 -16.58 -2.80
N TRP A 332 -4.20 -16.05 -1.73
CA TRP A 332 -5.20 -14.98 -1.83
C TRP A 332 -4.55 -13.71 -2.40
N ARG A 333 -5.28 -12.97 -3.23
CA ARG A 333 -4.74 -11.81 -3.97
C ARG A 333 -5.20 -10.49 -3.37
N GLY A 334 -4.23 -9.68 -2.95
CA GLY A 334 -4.43 -8.35 -2.37
C GLY A 334 -3.16 -7.79 -1.72
N GLY A 335 -3.29 -6.65 -1.06
CA GLY A 335 -2.22 -5.95 -0.36
C GLY A 335 -2.26 -6.14 1.15
N PHE A 336 -1.18 -5.85 1.83
CA PHE A 336 -1.03 -6.01 3.28
C PHE A 336 -0.74 -4.69 4.02
N ILE A 337 -0.72 -3.56 3.33
CA ILE A 337 -0.32 -2.26 3.89
C ILE A 337 -1.35 -1.77 4.92
N ILE A 338 -2.62 -1.67 4.52
CA ILE A 338 -3.69 -1.25 5.45
C ILE A 338 -3.90 -2.28 6.57
N PRO A 339 -3.90 -3.60 6.30
CA PRO A 339 -3.91 -4.59 7.39
C PRO A 339 -2.78 -4.44 8.43
N LEU A 340 -1.58 -4.04 8.00
CA LEU A 340 -0.49 -3.75 8.95
C LEU A 340 -0.74 -2.45 9.74
N PHE A 341 -1.37 -1.43 9.14
CA PHE A 341 -1.82 -0.27 9.90
C PHE A 341 -2.82 -0.67 10.99
N PHE A 342 -3.76 -1.57 10.69
CA PHE A 342 -4.70 -2.08 11.68
C PHE A 342 -3.96 -2.78 12.85
N VAL A 343 -2.96 -3.61 12.58
CA VAL A 343 -2.13 -4.25 13.63
C VAL A 343 -1.44 -3.18 14.48
N GLY A 344 -0.87 -2.15 13.86
CA GLY A 344 -0.24 -1.03 14.57
C GLY A 344 -1.24 -0.24 15.43
N ALA A 345 -2.44 0.01 14.91
CA ALA A 345 -3.50 0.68 15.66
C ALA A 345 -3.93 -0.12 16.90
N THR A 346 -4.11 -1.44 16.74
CA THR A 346 -4.44 -2.34 17.86
C THR A 346 -3.35 -2.30 18.94
N ALA A 347 -2.08 -2.32 18.54
CA ALA A 347 -0.96 -2.23 19.49
C ALA A 347 -0.93 -0.89 20.21
N GLY A 348 -1.15 0.21 19.52
CA GLY A 348 -1.21 1.54 20.12
C GLY A 348 -2.36 1.67 21.12
N LEU A 349 -3.51 1.08 20.81
CA LEU A 349 -4.66 1.04 21.72
C LEU A 349 -4.34 0.21 22.99
N ILE A 350 -3.72 -0.95 22.84
CA ILE A 350 -3.27 -1.78 23.99
C ILE A 350 -2.31 -0.97 24.88
N LEU A 351 -1.40 -0.22 24.30
CA LEU A 351 -0.45 0.60 25.07
C LEU A 351 -1.15 1.72 25.84
N HIS A 352 -2.14 2.36 25.24
CA HIS A 352 -2.94 3.36 25.91
C HIS A 352 -3.76 2.78 27.08
N GLU A 353 -4.38 1.62 26.88
CA GLU A 353 -5.13 0.91 27.93
C GLU A 353 -4.23 0.47 29.11
N LEU A 354 -3.01 0.05 28.83
CA LEU A 354 -2.03 -0.30 29.87
C LEU A 354 -1.46 0.93 30.59
N PHE A 355 -1.34 2.05 29.88
CA PHE A 355 -0.74 3.27 30.35
C PHE A 355 -1.61 4.48 29.96
N PRO A 356 -2.72 4.76 30.68
CA PRO A 356 -3.68 5.81 30.31
C PRO A 356 -3.10 7.23 30.29
N SER A 357 -1.94 7.46 30.90
CA SER A 357 -1.21 8.74 30.81
C SER A 357 -0.61 9.01 29.43
N ILE A 358 -0.48 7.97 28.58
CA ILE A 358 0.04 8.11 27.23
C ILE A 358 -1.08 8.59 26.29
N ASN A 359 -0.77 9.54 25.44
CA ASN A 359 -1.72 9.99 24.43
C ASN A 359 -2.02 8.86 23.43
N LEU A 360 -3.33 8.55 23.27
CA LEU A 360 -3.80 7.49 22.39
C LEU A 360 -3.32 7.68 20.95
N SER A 361 -3.50 8.89 20.39
CA SER A 361 -3.13 9.18 19.01
C SER A 361 -1.64 8.97 18.78
N LEU A 362 -0.78 9.40 19.74
CA LEU A 362 0.67 9.23 19.67
C LEU A 362 1.06 7.73 19.63
N ALA A 363 0.48 6.92 20.52
CA ALA A 363 0.77 5.49 20.57
C ALA A 363 0.33 4.77 19.28
N VAL A 364 -0.89 5.09 18.81
CA VAL A 364 -1.48 4.50 17.61
C VAL A 364 -0.66 4.83 16.38
N VAL A 365 -0.42 6.13 16.09
CA VAL A 365 0.29 6.51 14.84
C VAL A 365 1.73 6.02 14.84
N SER A 366 2.39 5.98 16.01
CA SER A 366 3.78 5.51 16.11
C SER A 366 3.91 4.02 15.81
N CYS A 367 3.02 3.19 16.38
CA CYS A 367 3.00 1.75 16.08
C CYS A 367 2.63 1.48 14.63
N MET A 368 1.61 2.19 14.07
CA MET A 368 1.20 2.06 12.67
C MET A 368 2.34 2.39 11.70
N ALA A 369 3.00 3.52 11.92
CA ALA A 369 4.11 3.98 11.08
C ALA A 369 5.27 2.98 11.10
N ALA A 370 5.68 2.55 12.29
CA ALA A 370 6.84 1.70 12.45
C ALA A 370 6.65 0.30 11.87
N ILE A 371 5.49 -0.34 12.09
CA ILE A 371 5.24 -1.69 11.53
C ILE A 371 5.28 -1.66 10.01
N ASN A 372 4.63 -0.67 9.37
CA ASN A 372 4.65 -0.56 7.91
C ASN A 372 6.03 -0.25 7.37
N ALA A 373 6.74 0.73 7.92
CA ALA A 373 8.09 1.08 7.48
C ALA A 373 9.10 -0.07 7.70
N CYS A 374 8.93 -0.88 8.77
CA CYS A 374 9.73 -2.07 9.02
C CYS A 374 9.53 -3.16 7.94
N VAL A 375 8.29 -3.41 7.53
CA VAL A 375 7.95 -4.47 6.57
C VAL A 375 8.19 -4.04 5.14
N THR A 376 7.74 -2.85 4.75
CA THR A 376 7.81 -2.33 3.37
C THR A 376 9.12 -1.67 3.02
N ARG A 377 9.85 -1.19 4.03
CA ARG A 377 11.07 -0.37 3.90
C ARG A 377 10.87 0.93 3.16
N THR A 378 9.75 1.58 3.40
CA THR A 378 9.33 2.81 2.73
C THR A 378 9.00 3.90 3.77
N PRO A 379 10.00 4.42 4.53
CA PRO A 379 9.74 5.34 5.65
C PRO A 379 9.15 6.68 5.20
N MET A 380 9.61 7.25 4.08
CA MET A 380 9.15 8.55 3.61
C MET A 380 7.69 8.50 3.15
N SER A 381 7.36 7.53 2.32
CA SER A 381 6.00 7.37 1.83
C SER A 381 5.04 6.92 2.94
N THR A 382 5.46 6.03 3.85
CA THR A 382 4.67 5.65 5.03
C THR A 382 4.31 6.88 5.86
N THR A 383 5.27 7.80 6.07
CA THR A 383 5.04 9.06 6.79
C THR A 383 3.95 9.89 6.13
N ILE A 384 4.05 10.13 4.83
CA ILE A 384 3.08 10.97 4.11
C ILE A 384 1.71 10.29 4.01
N LEU A 385 1.68 8.97 3.70
CA LEU A 385 0.44 8.21 3.62
C LEU A 385 -0.31 8.23 4.95
N LEU A 386 0.37 7.90 6.04
CA LEU A 386 -0.26 7.84 7.35
C LEU A 386 -0.68 9.23 7.83
N ALA A 387 0.13 10.27 7.61
CA ALA A 387 -0.26 11.64 7.95
C ALA A 387 -1.47 12.14 7.16
N THR A 388 -1.65 11.69 5.91
CA THR A 388 -2.87 11.99 5.13
C THR A 388 -4.08 11.26 5.70
N LEU A 389 -3.93 10.01 6.13
CA LEU A 389 -5.01 9.18 6.65
C LEU A 389 -5.45 9.54 8.08
N THR A 390 -4.52 10.07 8.92
CA THR A 390 -4.77 10.38 10.34
C THR A 390 -4.77 11.87 10.67
N GLY A 391 -4.42 12.71 9.70
CA GLY A 391 -4.25 14.16 9.88
C GLY A 391 -2.79 14.58 10.04
N PHE A 392 -2.44 15.70 9.42
CA PHE A 392 -1.07 16.23 9.41
C PHE A 392 -0.58 16.74 10.79
N GLY A 393 -1.46 16.90 11.78
CA GLY A 393 -1.07 17.19 13.15
C GLY A 393 -0.13 16.14 13.76
N HIS A 394 -0.18 14.90 13.27
CA HIS A 394 0.65 13.80 13.72
C HIS A 394 1.95 13.60 12.90
N PHE A 395 2.25 14.50 11.96
CA PHE A 395 3.33 14.32 10.98
C PHE A 395 4.69 13.99 11.61
N ILE A 396 5.08 14.74 12.66
CA ILE A 396 6.42 14.59 13.25
C ILE A 396 6.58 13.29 14.02
N PRO A 397 5.66 12.84 14.92
CA PRO A 397 5.73 11.50 15.50
C PRO A 397 5.76 10.39 14.45
N ILE A 398 4.92 10.49 13.42
CA ILE A 398 4.89 9.50 12.32
C ILE A 398 6.25 9.43 11.61
N LEU A 399 6.90 10.57 11.35
CA LEU A 399 8.21 10.61 10.72
C LEU A 399 9.28 9.89 11.56
N PHE A 400 9.38 10.22 12.85
CA PHE A 400 10.33 9.56 13.75
C PHE A 400 10.05 8.06 13.89
N ALA A 401 8.78 7.70 14.00
CA ALA A 401 8.37 6.31 14.10
C ALA A 401 8.64 5.51 12.80
N SER A 402 8.36 6.10 11.64
CA SER A 402 8.67 5.48 10.34
C SER A 402 10.17 5.25 10.16
N LEU A 403 11.00 6.23 10.50
CA LEU A 403 12.46 6.10 10.44
C LEU A 403 12.96 5.03 11.41
N THR A 404 12.45 5.01 12.64
CA THR A 404 12.78 3.98 13.63
C THR A 404 12.42 2.59 13.14
N GLY A 405 11.20 2.41 12.61
CA GLY A 405 10.76 1.14 12.03
C GLY A 405 11.64 0.68 10.86
N TYR A 406 12.03 1.61 9.98
CA TYR A 406 12.94 1.33 8.87
C TYR A 406 14.34 0.89 9.34
N PHE A 407 14.93 1.59 10.31
CA PHE A 407 16.26 1.22 10.83
C PHE A 407 16.25 -0.08 11.61
N LEU A 408 15.14 -0.43 12.25
CA LEU A 408 14.96 -1.70 12.95
C LEU A 408 14.49 -2.83 12.03
N ALA A 409 14.32 -2.60 10.73
CA ALA A 409 13.90 -3.63 9.78
C ALA A 409 14.93 -4.76 9.64
N PRO A 410 14.50 -6.02 9.42
CA PRO A 410 15.42 -7.14 9.24
C PRO A 410 16.33 -6.95 8.02
N LYS A 411 17.54 -7.49 8.04
CA LYS A 411 18.51 -7.37 6.93
C LYS A 411 17.94 -7.88 5.60
N THR A 412 17.17 -8.96 5.62
CA THR A 412 16.49 -9.50 4.44
C THR A 412 15.12 -8.85 4.30
N PRO A 413 14.82 -8.17 3.17
CA PRO A 413 13.52 -7.53 2.98
C PRO A 413 12.41 -8.57 2.87
N PHE A 414 11.22 -8.20 3.33
CA PHE A 414 10.00 -9.00 3.14
C PHE A 414 9.66 -9.13 1.65
N ILE A 415 9.74 -8.02 0.92
CA ILE A 415 9.60 -8.00 -0.54
C ILE A 415 10.96 -8.36 -1.14
N GLY A 416 11.18 -9.65 -1.45
CA GLY A 416 12.48 -10.19 -1.87
C GLY A 416 13.09 -9.49 -3.10
N SER A 417 12.26 -8.92 -3.98
CA SER A 417 12.70 -8.15 -5.16
C SER A 417 13.34 -6.79 -4.82
N GLN A 418 13.29 -6.35 -3.56
CA GLN A 418 14.05 -5.19 -3.07
C GLN A 418 15.55 -5.49 -2.87
N MET A 419 15.94 -6.76 -2.79
CA MET A 419 17.36 -7.15 -2.73
C MET A 419 18.08 -6.83 -4.04
N LYS A 420 19.40 -6.58 -3.97
CA LYS A 420 20.25 -6.55 -5.16
C LYS A 420 20.23 -7.95 -5.78
N LYS A 421 20.07 -8.06 -7.11
CA LYS A 421 20.52 -9.26 -7.81
C LYS A 421 22.02 -9.39 -7.53
N GLN A 422 22.43 -10.43 -6.84
CA GLN A 422 23.84 -10.81 -6.72
C GLN A 422 24.34 -11.21 -8.11
#